data_810fe821f83f84d0b74013eff1bf6699
#
_entry.id   810fe821f83f84d0b74013eff1bf6699
#
_cell.length_a   1.000
_cell.length_b   1.000
_cell.length_c   1.000
_cell.angle_alpha   90.00
_cell.angle_beta   90.00
_cell.angle_gamma   90.00
#
_symmetry.space_group_name_H-M   'P 1'
#
loop_
_entity.id
_entity.type
_entity.pdbx_description
1 polymer ?
#
loop_
_entity_poly.entity_id
_entity_poly.type
_entity_poly.pdbx_seq_one_letter_code
_entity_poly.pdbx_strand_id
1 'polypeptide(L)'
;MAYSSIKAMLNVSRQNNQPLWDVILQSDLLESGLTRPQSLAEMHHLWQVMVQTSDNYCGADRSASGFAGGDAAKVAEAEARGQLLTGGYLAQVMAEALKTAECNACMKRIVAAPTAGSCGVLPAVLLPLWRSGSYNEEAICRALYVSAGFGQVVAARATLAGAEGGCQAEVGAASAMAAAALVELRGGTAEQCAEAFAMALTNLEGLVCDPVAGLVEIPCIKRNVIGAMNAVSCADMALAGVVGHIPADEVIDAMAEVGAAMSNDLRETGIGGLAGTPTGKAIRDIVQMQG
;
A
#
# COMPACT_ATOMS: atom_id res chain seq x y z
N MET A 1 -14.87 -10.68 16.59
CA MET A 1 -15.60 -9.72 15.73
C MET A 1 -14.62 -8.63 15.32
N ALA A 2 -14.40 -8.44 14.02
CA ALA A 2 -13.47 -7.42 13.53
C ALA A 2 -13.82 -6.04 14.05
N TYR A 3 -12.82 -5.22 14.28
CA TYR A 3 -13.06 -3.82 14.63
C TYR A 3 -13.64 -3.08 13.43
N SER A 4 -14.76 -2.40 13.62
CA SER A 4 -15.36 -1.51 12.61
C SER A 4 -14.87 -0.06 12.71
N SER A 5 -13.88 0.21 13.58
CA SER A 5 -13.40 1.56 13.89
C SER A 5 -11.99 1.52 14.44
N ILE A 6 -11.12 2.36 13.92
CA ILE A 6 -9.76 2.59 14.44
C ILE A 6 -9.84 3.07 15.89
N LYS A 7 -10.75 3.99 16.18
CA LYS A 7 -10.99 4.49 17.54
C LYS A 7 -11.28 3.37 18.53
N ALA A 8 -12.03 2.33 18.12
CA ALA A 8 -12.31 1.17 18.99
C ALA A 8 -11.03 0.39 19.31
N MET A 9 -10.18 0.14 18.32
CA MET A 9 -8.88 -0.53 18.53
C MET A 9 -7.98 0.27 19.48
N LEU A 10 -7.88 1.60 19.29
CA LEU A 10 -7.09 2.47 20.16
C LEU A 10 -7.60 2.46 21.59
N ASN A 11 -8.92 2.47 21.79
CA ASN A 11 -9.52 2.39 23.13
C ASN A 11 -9.18 1.09 23.85
N VAL A 12 -9.25 -0.05 23.14
CA VAL A 12 -8.88 -1.35 23.72
C VAL A 12 -7.40 -1.40 24.08
N SER A 13 -6.53 -0.93 23.18
CA SER A 13 -5.09 -0.83 23.41
C SER A 13 -4.79 -0.02 24.68
N ARG A 14 -5.43 1.15 24.82
CA ARG A 14 -5.25 2.04 25.97
C ARG A 14 -5.79 1.43 27.27
N GLN A 15 -7.02 0.91 27.24
CA GLN A 15 -7.68 0.34 28.43
C GLN A 15 -6.95 -0.86 29.02
N ASN A 16 -6.41 -1.70 28.12
CA ASN A 16 -5.71 -2.91 28.51
C ASN A 16 -4.19 -2.71 28.68
N ASN A 17 -3.68 -1.51 28.38
CA ASN A 17 -2.24 -1.23 28.29
C ASN A 17 -1.53 -2.27 27.40
N GLN A 18 -2.12 -2.57 26.26
CA GLN A 18 -1.71 -3.63 25.34
C GLN A 18 -1.21 -3.01 24.03
N PRO A 19 -0.09 -3.49 23.45
CA PRO A 19 0.39 -3.01 22.14
C PRO A 19 -0.68 -3.15 21.06
N LEU A 20 -0.77 -2.16 20.16
CA LEU A 20 -1.80 -2.11 19.13
C LEU A 20 -1.79 -3.35 18.22
N TRP A 21 -0.61 -3.79 17.79
CA TRP A 21 -0.47 -5.00 16.98
C TRP A 21 -1.05 -6.25 17.66
N ASP A 22 -0.92 -6.35 19.01
CA ASP A 22 -1.41 -7.49 19.76
C ASP A 22 -2.93 -7.45 19.98
N VAL A 23 -3.51 -6.26 20.10
CA VAL A 23 -4.98 -6.04 20.07
C VAL A 23 -5.57 -6.54 18.75
N ILE A 24 -4.92 -6.19 17.64
CA ILE A 24 -5.33 -6.60 16.29
C ILE A 24 -5.17 -8.11 16.11
N LEU A 25 -4.04 -8.68 16.52
CA LEU A 25 -3.82 -10.12 16.49
C LEU A 25 -4.91 -10.87 17.28
N GLN A 26 -5.26 -10.42 18.49
CA GLN A 26 -6.32 -11.06 19.28
C GLN A 26 -7.68 -11.02 18.56
N SER A 27 -7.99 -9.92 17.88
CA SER A 27 -9.20 -9.83 17.06
C SER A 27 -9.17 -10.83 15.90
N ASP A 28 -8.02 -10.97 15.21
CA ASP A 28 -7.82 -11.95 14.16
C ASP A 28 -8.04 -13.39 14.65
N LEU A 29 -7.48 -13.74 15.82
CA LEU A 29 -7.67 -15.08 16.40
C LEU A 29 -9.14 -15.41 16.66
N LEU A 30 -9.93 -14.41 17.10
CA LEU A 30 -11.36 -14.60 17.37
C LEU A 30 -12.17 -14.79 16.08
N GLU A 31 -11.73 -14.24 14.95
CA GLU A 31 -12.42 -14.34 13.66
C GLU A 31 -11.99 -15.55 12.86
N SER A 32 -10.69 -15.77 12.76
CA SER A 32 -10.11 -16.86 11.97
C SER A 32 -10.23 -18.22 12.65
N GLY A 33 -10.37 -18.24 13.98
CA GLY A 33 -10.32 -19.46 14.78
C GLY A 33 -8.91 -20.08 14.87
N LEU A 34 -7.89 -19.37 14.37
CA LEU A 34 -6.50 -19.81 14.47
C LEU A 34 -5.97 -19.66 15.87
N THR A 35 -4.98 -20.47 16.21
CA THR A 35 -4.15 -20.23 17.40
C THR A 35 -3.13 -19.13 17.12
N ARG A 36 -2.65 -18.47 18.18
CA ARG A 36 -1.61 -17.42 18.05
C ARG A 36 -0.39 -17.85 17.23
N PRO A 37 0.21 -19.05 17.48
CA PRO A 37 1.33 -19.51 16.65
C PRO A 37 0.98 -19.69 15.18
N GLN A 38 -0.24 -20.13 14.86
CA GLN A 38 -0.71 -20.29 13.49
C GLN A 38 -0.87 -18.94 12.78
N SER A 39 -1.54 -17.97 13.40
CA SER A 39 -1.69 -16.63 12.82
C SER A 39 -0.33 -15.95 12.61
N LEU A 40 0.59 -16.05 13.58
CA LEU A 40 1.95 -15.52 13.42
C LEU A 40 2.71 -16.21 12.27
N ALA A 41 2.54 -17.52 12.10
CA ALA A 41 3.16 -18.25 10.98
C ALA A 41 2.59 -17.82 9.63
N GLU A 42 1.28 -17.57 9.52
CA GLU A 42 0.66 -17.04 8.30
C GLU A 42 1.17 -15.63 7.98
N MET A 43 1.25 -14.73 8.96
CA MET A 43 1.80 -13.38 8.75
C MET A 43 3.27 -13.46 8.32
N HIS A 44 4.07 -14.31 8.94
CA HIS A 44 5.45 -14.55 8.54
C HIS A 44 5.54 -15.10 7.10
N HIS A 45 4.65 -16.01 6.73
CA HIS A 45 4.59 -16.53 5.35
C HIS A 45 4.28 -15.41 4.35
N LEU A 46 3.32 -14.52 4.64
CA LEU A 46 3.04 -13.37 3.77
C LEU A 46 4.28 -12.46 3.63
N TRP A 47 4.98 -12.19 4.74
CA TRP A 47 6.23 -11.45 4.68
C TRP A 47 7.28 -12.11 3.79
N GLN A 48 7.49 -13.42 3.93
CA GLN A 48 8.42 -14.18 3.10
C GLN A 48 8.06 -14.12 1.61
N VAL A 49 6.76 -14.11 1.28
CA VAL A 49 6.34 -13.91 -0.12
C VAL A 49 6.71 -12.51 -0.63
N MET A 50 6.54 -11.45 0.19
CA MET A 50 6.96 -10.10 -0.19
C MET A 50 8.47 -10.02 -0.43
N VAL A 51 9.28 -10.65 0.43
CA VAL A 51 10.75 -10.77 0.25
C VAL A 51 11.09 -11.48 -1.05
N GLN A 52 10.52 -12.67 -1.27
CA GLN A 52 10.76 -13.47 -2.48
C GLN A 52 10.32 -12.75 -3.76
N THR A 53 9.24 -11.97 -3.72
CA THR A 53 8.81 -11.17 -4.87
C THR A 53 9.91 -10.20 -5.30
N SER A 54 10.49 -9.47 -4.35
CA SER A 54 11.58 -8.54 -4.62
C SER A 54 12.86 -9.24 -5.05
N ASP A 55 13.22 -10.36 -4.41
CA ASP A 55 14.44 -11.12 -4.72
C ASP A 55 14.39 -11.78 -6.11
N ASN A 56 13.19 -12.20 -6.54
CA ASN A 56 12.94 -12.80 -7.85
C ASN A 56 12.68 -11.78 -8.96
N TYR A 57 12.83 -10.48 -8.69
CA TYR A 57 12.70 -9.46 -9.72
C TYR A 57 13.78 -9.59 -10.77
N CYS A 58 13.40 -9.46 -12.04
CA CYS A 58 14.33 -9.43 -13.17
C CYS A 58 14.04 -8.21 -14.05
N GLY A 59 15.00 -7.30 -14.16
CA GLY A 59 14.86 -6.08 -14.96
C GLY A 59 14.72 -6.31 -16.47
N ALA A 60 14.95 -7.53 -16.94
CA ALA A 60 14.73 -7.91 -18.34
C ALA A 60 13.29 -8.34 -18.64
N ASP A 61 12.50 -8.67 -17.60
CA ASP A 61 11.12 -9.11 -17.79
C ASP A 61 10.25 -7.95 -18.31
N ARG A 62 9.28 -8.32 -19.11
CA ARG A 62 8.26 -7.40 -19.64
C ARG A 62 6.88 -8.03 -19.45
N SER A 63 5.87 -7.17 -19.21
CA SER A 63 4.48 -7.59 -19.23
C SER A 63 4.05 -8.03 -20.63
N ALA A 64 2.92 -8.72 -20.72
CA ALA A 64 2.37 -9.16 -22.01
C ALA A 64 2.11 -7.99 -22.97
N SER A 65 1.74 -6.81 -22.45
CA SER A 65 1.55 -5.59 -23.24
C SER A 65 2.86 -4.98 -23.76
N GLY A 66 4.00 -5.30 -23.14
CA GLY A 66 5.31 -4.70 -23.38
C GLY A 66 5.52 -3.31 -22.75
N PHE A 67 4.49 -2.73 -22.08
CA PHE A 67 4.57 -1.37 -21.49
C PHE A 67 5.09 -1.35 -20.06
N ALA A 68 5.21 -2.49 -19.39
CA ALA A 68 5.69 -2.59 -18.02
C ALA A 68 6.93 -3.49 -17.91
N GLY A 69 7.81 -3.17 -16.95
CA GLY A 69 9.02 -3.91 -16.60
C GLY A 69 10.31 -3.14 -16.87
N GLY A 70 11.29 -3.35 -15.99
CA GLY A 70 12.64 -2.80 -16.07
C GLY A 70 12.83 -1.39 -15.49
N ASP A 71 11.78 -0.71 -15.04
CA ASP A 71 11.91 0.66 -14.50
C ASP A 71 12.57 0.66 -13.12
N ALA A 72 12.33 -0.36 -12.29
CA ALA A 72 13.02 -0.50 -11.00
C ALA A 72 14.55 -0.64 -11.18
N ALA A 73 15.01 -1.37 -12.18
CA ALA A 73 16.42 -1.49 -12.49
C ALA A 73 17.03 -0.13 -12.88
N LYS A 74 16.33 0.68 -13.68
CA LYS A 74 16.76 2.04 -14.06
C LYS A 74 16.94 2.94 -12.84
N VAL A 75 16.00 2.87 -11.87
CA VAL A 75 16.08 3.66 -10.63
C VAL A 75 17.30 3.21 -9.81
N ALA A 76 17.50 1.91 -9.61
CA ALA A 76 18.65 1.38 -8.88
C ALA A 76 19.99 1.77 -9.53
N GLU A 77 20.08 1.69 -10.86
CA GLU A 77 21.27 2.14 -11.59
C GLU A 77 21.52 3.64 -11.46
N ALA A 78 20.47 4.47 -11.51
CA ALA A 78 20.59 5.92 -11.35
C ALA A 78 21.01 6.28 -9.93
N GLU A 79 20.52 5.57 -8.90
CA GLU A 79 20.99 5.71 -7.51
C GLU A 79 22.47 5.39 -7.40
N ALA A 80 22.92 4.24 -7.93
CA ALA A 80 24.31 3.84 -7.90
C ALA A 80 25.27 4.85 -8.57
N ARG A 81 24.77 5.62 -9.53
CA ARG A 81 25.50 6.71 -10.19
C ARG A 81 25.36 8.07 -9.51
N GLY A 82 24.63 8.17 -8.40
CA GLY A 82 24.39 9.43 -7.68
C GLY A 82 23.56 10.45 -8.48
N GLN A 83 22.68 10.00 -9.37
CA GLN A 83 21.89 10.86 -10.26
C GLN A 83 20.51 11.21 -9.70
N LEU A 84 20.10 10.60 -8.58
CA LEU A 84 18.81 10.86 -7.98
C LEU A 84 18.87 12.05 -7.02
N LEU A 85 17.78 12.83 -6.95
CA LEU A 85 17.60 13.85 -5.91
C LEU A 85 17.40 13.22 -4.54
N THR A 86 16.72 12.06 -4.48
CA THR A 86 16.60 11.22 -3.30
C THR A 86 17.81 10.29 -3.22
N GLY A 87 18.18 9.88 -2.00
CA GLY A 87 19.24 8.89 -1.77
C GLY A 87 18.87 7.95 -0.63
N GLY A 88 19.71 6.92 -0.43
CA GLY A 88 19.57 5.99 0.68
C GLY A 88 18.20 5.33 0.74
N TYR A 89 17.54 5.42 1.90
CA TYR A 89 16.25 4.74 2.12
C TYR A 89 15.17 5.12 1.10
N LEU A 90 15.01 6.40 0.76
CA LEU A 90 13.94 6.84 -0.16
C LEU A 90 14.15 6.33 -1.59
N ALA A 91 15.38 6.27 -2.08
CA ALA A 91 15.68 5.68 -3.39
C ALA A 91 15.36 4.18 -3.42
N GLN A 92 15.68 3.47 -2.33
CA GLN A 92 15.34 2.05 -2.17
C GLN A 92 13.82 1.83 -2.11
N VAL A 93 13.08 2.67 -1.38
CA VAL A 93 11.61 2.65 -1.36
C VAL A 93 11.04 2.78 -2.77
N MET A 94 11.54 3.74 -3.56
CA MET A 94 11.11 3.93 -4.94
C MET A 94 11.38 2.67 -5.80
N ALA A 95 12.58 2.10 -5.71
CA ALA A 95 12.95 0.92 -6.45
C ALA A 95 12.12 -0.31 -6.06
N GLU A 96 11.89 -0.54 -4.76
CA GLU A 96 11.10 -1.68 -4.26
C GLU A 96 9.62 -1.57 -4.63
N ALA A 97 9.04 -0.35 -4.63
CA ALA A 97 7.67 -0.13 -5.10
C ALA A 97 7.51 -0.52 -6.56
N LEU A 98 8.46 -0.10 -7.41
CA LEU A 98 8.47 -0.47 -8.82
C LEU A 98 8.68 -1.97 -9.01
N LYS A 99 9.65 -2.60 -8.33
CA LYS A 99 9.92 -4.05 -8.44
C LYS A 99 8.65 -4.88 -8.21
N THR A 100 7.96 -4.65 -7.09
CA THR A 100 6.78 -5.44 -6.75
C THR A 100 5.64 -5.20 -7.74
N ALA A 101 5.39 -3.94 -8.11
CA ALA A 101 4.34 -3.60 -9.08
C ALA A 101 4.65 -4.14 -10.49
N GLU A 102 5.91 -4.12 -10.92
CA GLU A 102 6.33 -4.74 -12.20
C GLU A 102 6.25 -6.27 -12.14
N CYS A 103 6.55 -6.90 -11.00
CA CYS A 103 6.33 -8.33 -10.81
C CYS A 103 4.85 -8.70 -10.97
N ASN A 104 3.93 -7.90 -10.41
CA ASN A 104 2.49 -8.07 -10.61
C ASN A 104 2.12 -7.97 -12.10
N ALA A 105 2.56 -6.92 -12.79
CA ALA A 105 2.30 -6.73 -14.23
C ALA A 105 2.86 -7.85 -15.10
N CYS A 106 3.97 -8.48 -14.67
CA CYS A 106 4.59 -9.64 -15.33
C CYS A 106 4.02 -10.98 -14.84
N MET A 107 2.85 -11.00 -14.20
CA MET A 107 2.14 -12.19 -13.73
C MET A 107 2.93 -13.07 -12.75
N LYS A 108 3.84 -12.47 -11.99
CA LYS A 108 4.59 -13.15 -10.93
C LYS A 108 3.78 -13.18 -9.62
N ARG A 109 4.21 -14.03 -8.69
CA ARG A 109 3.62 -14.10 -7.36
C ARG A 109 3.87 -12.81 -6.59
N ILE A 110 2.81 -12.23 -6.02
CA ILE A 110 2.83 -11.06 -5.14
C ILE A 110 1.91 -11.30 -3.93
N VAL A 111 1.98 -10.44 -2.94
CA VAL A 111 0.96 -10.30 -1.91
C VAL A 111 0.09 -9.10 -2.25
N ALA A 112 -1.21 -9.30 -2.39
CA ALA A 112 -2.17 -8.19 -2.52
C ALA A 112 -2.35 -7.53 -1.15
N ALA A 113 -1.87 -6.29 -0.99
CA ALA A 113 -1.89 -5.59 0.29
C ALA A 113 -2.15 -4.08 0.11
N PRO A 114 -3.44 -3.65 0.12
CA PRO A 114 -4.64 -4.46 0.21
C PRO A 114 -5.08 -5.09 -1.13
N THR A 115 -4.65 -4.57 -2.29
CA THR A 115 -5.01 -5.06 -3.63
C THR A 115 -3.77 -5.36 -4.48
N ALA A 116 -3.95 -6.06 -5.62
CA ALA A 116 -2.87 -6.29 -6.57
C ALA A 116 -2.34 -4.97 -7.17
N GLY A 117 -3.23 -3.98 -7.39
CA GLY A 117 -2.86 -2.67 -7.93
C GLY A 117 -1.97 -1.83 -7.01
N SER A 118 -2.01 -2.10 -5.71
CA SER A 118 -1.22 -1.41 -4.68
C SER A 118 -0.19 -2.30 -3.97
N CYS A 119 0.07 -3.49 -4.50
CA CYS A 119 0.90 -4.52 -3.88
C CYS A 119 2.34 -4.09 -3.56
N GLY A 120 2.84 -3.05 -4.23
CA GLY A 120 4.20 -2.55 -4.04
C GLY A 120 4.38 -1.61 -2.85
N VAL A 121 3.30 -1.05 -2.29
CA VAL A 121 3.43 0.03 -1.28
C VAL A 121 4.03 -0.49 0.04
N LEU A 122 3.43 -1.52 0.63
CA LEU A 122 3.90 -2.08 1.92
C LEU A 122 5.31 -2.67 1.83
N PRO A 123 5.62 -3.58 0.88
CA PRO A 123 6.98 -4.10 0.78
C PRO A 123 8.02 -3.01 0.48
N ALA A 124 7.66 -1.95 -0.25
CA ALA A 124 8.57 -0.87 -0.56
C ALA A 124 9.12 -0.17 0.68
N VAL A 125 8.28 0.08 1.67
CA VAL A 125 8.70 0.79 2.88
C VAL A 125 9.33 -0.13 3.93
N LEU A 126 9.03 -1.43 3.92
CA LEU A 126 9.49 -2.38 4.93
C LEU A 126 10.78 -3.11 4.53
N LEU A 127 10.92 -3.52 3.25
CA LEU A 127 12.07 -4.29 2.78
C LEU A 127 13.43 -3.59 2.99
N PRO A 128 13.59 -2.29 2.67
CA PRO A 128 14.87 -1.62 2.89
C PRO A 128 15.25 -1.55 4.37
N LEU A 129 14.28 -1.34 5.26
CA LEU A 129 14.50 -1.29 6.70
C LEU A 129 14.89 -2.66 7.26
N TRP A 130 14.26 -3.73 6.78
CA TRP A 130 14.63 -5.09 7.17
C TRP A 130 16.02 -5.47 6.63
N ARG A 131 16.31 -5.20 5.35
CA ARG A 131 17.59 -5.51 4.72
C ARG A 131 18.77 -4.73 5.30
N SER A 132 18.52 -3.55 5.85
CA SER A 132 19.55 -2.80 6.58
C SER A 132 19.96 -3.46 7.90
N GLY A 133 19.23 -4.48 8.37
CA GLY A 133 19.43 -5.10 9.67
C GLY A 133 18.88 -4.28 10.85
N SER A 134 18.19 -3.17 10.58
CA SER A 134 17.64 -2.31 11.64
C SER A 134 16.47 -2.98 12.39
N TYR A 135 15.77 -3.91 11.74
CA TYR A 135 14.62 -4.62 12.28
C TYR A 135 14.64 -6.10 11.92
N ASN A 136 14.25 -6.94 12.87
CA ASN A 136 14.05 -8.37 12.64
C ASN A 136 12.67 -8.66 12.04
N GLU A 137 12.45 -9.89 11.57
CA GLU A 137 11.19 -10.32 10.94
C GLU A 137 10.00 -10.23 11.91
N GLU A 138 10.21 -10.48 13.21
CA GLU A 138 9.16 -10.37 14.20
C GLU A 138 8.63 -8.91 14.30
N ALA A 139 9.52 -7.93 14.30
CA ALA A 139 9.14 -6.51 14.30
C ALA A 139 8.37 -6.14 13.02
N ILE A 140 8.80 -6.64 11.86
CA ILE A 140 8.09 -6.45 10.59
C ILE A 140 6.69 -7.08 10.65
N CYS A 141 6.55 -8.31 11.16
CA CYS A 141 5.25 -8.97 11.29
C CYS A 141 4.30 -8.19 12.22
N ARG A 142 4.79 -7.61 13.33
CA ARG A 142 3.99 -6.73 14.19
C ARG A 142 3.48 -5.51 13.43
N ALA A 143 4.32 -4.85 12.65
CA ALA A 143 3.94 -3.72 11.81
C ALA A 143 2.91 -4.13 10.73
N LEU A 144 3.02 -5.33 10.16
CA LEU A 144 2.04 -5.88 9.23
C LEU A 144 0.68 -6.14 9.88
N TYR A 145 0.63 -6.57 11.16
CA TYR A 145 -0.65 -6.67 11.89
C TYR A 145 -1.31 -5.30 12.04
N VAL A 146 -0.56 -4.25 12.38
CA VAL A 146 -1.12 -2.89 12.45
C VAL A 146 -1.66 -2.47 11.09
N SER A 147 -0.88 -2.66 10.04
CA SER A 147 -1.32 -2.42 8.66
C SER A 147 -2.64 -3.14 8.33
N ALA A 148 -2.70 -4.46 8.60
CA ALA A 148 -3.88 -5.29 8.30
C ALA A 148 -5.11 -4.85 9.10
N GLY A 149 -4.98 -4.55 10.38
CA GLY A 149 -6.09 -4.09 11.22
C GLY A 149 -6.68 -2.76 10.74
N PHE A 150 -5.84 -1.83 10.31
CA PHE A 150 -6.30 -0.56 9.74
C PHE A 150 -6.97 -0.76 8.39
N GLY A 151 -6.39 -1.60 7.52
CA GLY A 151 -6.98 -1.98 6.23
C GLY A 151 -8.34 -2.67 6.37
N GLN A 152 -8.53 -3.48 7.42
CA GLN A 152 -9.81 -4.11 7.74
C GLN A 152 -10.89 -3.08 8.07
N VAL A 153 -10.55 -2.00 8.77
CA VAL A 153 -11.50 -0.91 9.03
C VAL A 153 -11.87 -0.19 7.74
N VAL A 154 -10.93 0.03 6.83
CA VAL A 154 -11.23 0.59 5.50
C VAL A 154 -12.22 -0.31 4.76
N ALA A 155 -11.97 -1.63 4.72
CA ALA A 155 -12.86 -2.58 4.07
C ALA A 155 -14.27 -2.62 4.69
N ALA A 156 -14.38 -2.39 6.01
CA ALA A 156 -15.65 -2.43 6.73
C ALA A 156 -16.47 -1.13 6.60
N ARG A 157 -15.83 0.03 6.45
CA ARG A 157 -16.50 1.35 6.42
C ARG A 157 -16.61 1.93 5.01
N ALA A 158 -15.72 1.54 4.12
CA ALA A 158 -15.64 2.03 2.75
C ALA A 158 -15.50 0.85 1.76
N THR A 159 -14.54 0.93 0.86
CA THR A 159 -14.17 -0.14 -0.07
C THR A 159 -12.66 -0.17 -0.26
N LEU A 160 -12.12 -1.31 -0.68
CA LEU A 160 -10.74 -1.44 -1.15
C LEU A 160 -10.66 -1.59 -2.68
N ALA A 161 -11.79 -1.60 -3.38
CA ALA A 161 -11.85 -1.83 -4.82
C ALA A 161 -11.75 -0.52 -5.61
N GLY A 162 -10.81 -0.45 -6.56
CA GLY A 162 -10.64 0.68 -7.45
C GLY A 162 -11.88 0.95 -8.33
N ALA A 163 -12.60 -0.12 -8.70
CA ALA A 163 -13.84 -0.05 -9.46
C ALA A 163 -15.01 0.60 -8.69
N GLU A 164 -14.95 0.62 -7.38
CA GLU A 164 -15.98 1.24 -6.52
C GLU A 164 -15.54 2.61 -6.00
N GLY A 165 -14.33 2.70 -5.46
CA GLY A 165 -13.84 3.87 -4.74
C GLY A 165 -12.74 4.65 -5.44
N GLY A 166 -12.32 4.28 -6.66
CA GLY A 166 -11.15 4.89 -7.29
C GLY A 166 -9.82 4.35 -6.74
N CYS A 167 -8.70 4.83 -7.25
CA CYS A 167 -7.37 4.40 -6.79
C CYS A 167 -7.05 4.87 -5.37
N GLN A 168 -7.78 5.84 -4.81
CA GLN A 168 -7.72 6.18 -3.39
C GLN A 168 -8.06 4.98 -2.49
N ALA A 169 -8.99 4.11 -2.91
CA ALA A 169 -9.36 2.89 -2.21
C ALA A 169 -8.24 1.83 -2.24
N GLU A 170 -7.40 1.82 -3.25
CA GLU A 170 -6.29 0.89 -3.40
C GLU A 170 -4.97 1.48 -2.89
N VAL A 171 -4.41 2.45 -3.63
CA VAL A 171 -3.11 3.07 -3.30
C VAL A 171 -3.22 4.00 -2.10
N GLY A 172 -4.35 4.72 -1.95
CA GLY A 172 -4.60 5.56 -0.78
C GLY A 172 -4.66 4.72 0.50
N ALA A 173 -5.47 3.65 0.50
CA ALA A 173 -5.54 2.70 1.60
C ALA A 173 -4.19 2.04 1.89
N ALA A 174 -3.48 1.53 0.86
CA ALA A 174 -2.15 0.93 1.02
C ALA A 174 -1.14 1.91 1.63
N SER A 175 -1.16 3.17 1.20
CA SER A 175 -0.30 4.24 1.73
C SER A 175 -0.59 4.51 3.20
N ALA A 176 -1.86 4.63 3.57
CA ALA A 176 -2.29 4.83 4.95
C ALA A 176 -1.91 3.64 5.85
N MET A 177 -2.16 2.42 5.39
CA MET A 177 -1.75 1.17 6.04
C MET A 177 -0.24 1.12 6.26
N ALA A 178 0.54 1.50 5.26
CA ALA A 178 2.01 1.53 5.32
C ALA A 178 2.52 2.61 6.28
N ALA A 179 1.88 3.78 6.33
CA ALA A 179 2.23 4.85 7.26
C ALA A 179 2.06 4.40 8.72
N ALA A 180 0.91 3.77 9.05
CA ALA A 180 0.68 3.21 10.38
C ALA A 180 1.69 2.10 10.74
N ALA A 181 2.01 1.21 9.78
CA ALA A 181 3.02 0.17 9.97
C ALA A 181 4.42 0.73 10.26
N LEU A 182 4.82 1.81 9.57
CA LEU A 182 6.10 2.48 9.81
C LEU A 182 6.17 3.11 11.19
N VAL A 183 5.09 3.73 11.66
CA VAL A 183 5.02 4.31 13.01
C VAL A 183 5.13 3.22 14.07
N GLU A 184 4.41 2.10 13.93
CA GLU A 184 4.54 0.93 14.82
C GLU A 184 5.98 0.42 14.84
N LEU A 185 6.59 0.23 13.66
CA LEU A 185 7.96 -0.27 13.52
C LEU A 185 8.99 0.66 14.19
N ARG A 186 8.74 1.97 14.19
CA ARG A 186 9.57 2.99 14.85
C ARG A 186 9.30 3.13 16.35
N GLY A 187 8.36 2.36 16.90
CA GLY A 187 7.97 2.42 18.31
C GLY A 187 7.14 3.64 18.68
N GLY A 188 6.42 4.22 17.71
CA GLY A 188 5.44 5.27 17.95
C GLY A 188 4.22 4.75 18.71
N THR A 189 3.38 5.68 19.19
CA THR A 189 2.17 5.33 19.92
C THR A 189 1.04 4.89 18.99
N ALA A 190 0.03 4.21 19.52
CA ALA A 190 -1.15 3.83 18.76
C ALA A 190 -1.88 5.05 18.16
N GLU A 191 -1.89 6.18 18.87
CA GLU A 191 -2.42 7.45 18.38
C GLU A 191 -1.61 7.98 17.20
N GLN A 192 -0.27 7.92 17.27
CA GLN A 192 0.58 8.32 16.15
C GLN A 192 0.39 7.41 14.92
N CYS A 193 0.12 6.10 15.11
CA CYS A 193 -0.26 5.23 14.00
C CYS A 193 -1.55 5.72 13.32
N ALA A 194 -2.56 6.12 14.10
CA ALA A 194 -3.81 6.64 13.55
C ALA A 194 -3.64 8.00 12.87
N GLU A 195 -2.81 8.89 13.41
CA GLU A 195 -2.48 10.18 12.77
C GLU A 195 -1.75 9.99 11.43
N ALA A 196 -0.73 9.13 11.39
CA ALA A 196 -0.01 8.82 10.17
C ALA A 196 -0.95 8.23 9.10
N PHE A 197 -1.81 7.31 9.50
CA PHE A 197 -2.83 6.72 8.64
C PHE A 197 -3.78 7.79 8.07
N ALA A 198 -4.35 8.64 8.94
CA ALA A 198 -5.28 9.69 8.54
C ALA A 198 -4.65 10.66 7.54
N MET A 199 -3.45 11.17 7.84
CA MET A 199 -2.72 12.08 6.96
C MET A 199 -2.41 11.42 5.60
N ALA A 200 -1.97 10.17 5.60
CA ALA A 200 -1.61 9.48 4.37
C ALA A 200 -2.83 9.22 3.47
N LEU A 201 -3.99 8.90 4.06
CA LEU A 201 -5.22 8.70 3.31
C LEU A 201 -5.75 10.04 2.75
N THR A 202 -5.82 11.09 3.58
CA THR A 202 -6.25 12.44 3.18
C THR A 202 -5.45 12.96 1.99
N ASN A 203 -4.14 12.75 1.96
CA ASN A 203 -3.28 13.22 0.87
C ASN A 203 -3.61 12.60 -0.50
N LEU A 204 -4.25 11.45 -0.53
CA LEU A 204 -4.57 10.69 -1.75
C LEU A 204 -6.07 10.60 -2.03
N GLU A 205 -6.91 11.33 -1.28
CA GLU A 205 -8.33 11.44 -1.58
C GLU A 205 -8.56 12.02 -2.97
N GLY A 206 -9.57 11.52 -3.66
CA GLY A 206 -9.90 11.91 -5.02
C GLY A 206 -9.04 11.26 -6.11
N LEU A 207 -8.07 10.38 -5.75
CA LEU A 207 -7.27 9.68 -6.74
C LEU A 207 -8.13 8.68 -7.52
N VAL A 208 -8.33 8.98 -8.81
CA VAL A 208 -9.18 8.20 -9.72
C VAL A 208 -8.53 6.87 -10.12
N CYS A 209 -9.33 5.87 -10.52
CA CYS A 209 -8.85 4.63 -11.13
C CYS A 209 -9.09 4.67 -12.64
N ASP A 210 -8.05 5.01 -13.40
CA ASP A 210 -8.07 5.26 -14.85
C ASP A 210 -7.02 4.43 -15.62
N PRO A 211 -6.97 3.09 -15.41
CA PRO A 211 -5.94 2.25 -16.01
C PRO A 211 -6.04 2.23 -17.53
N VAL A 212 -4.91 2.50 -18.20
CA VAL A 212 -4.82 2.46 -19.67
C VAL A 212 -4.99 1.02 -20.15
N ALA A 213 -5.85 0.82 -21.12
CA ALA A 213 -6.25 -0.49 -21.66
C ALA A 213 -6.86 -1.44 -20.60
N GLY A 214 -7.25 -0.94 -19.44
CA GLY A 214 -7.74 -1.77 -18.33
C GLY A 214 -6.66 -2.62 -17.63
N LEU A 215 -5.38 -2.35 -17.91
CA LEU A 215 -4.26 -3.09 -17.34
C LEU A 215 -3.70 -2.40 -16.09
N VAL A 216 -3.32 -3.21 -15.09
CA VAL A 216 -2.69 -2.72 -13.84
C VAL A 216 -1.21 -2.36 -14.10
N GLU A 217 -0.99 -1.49 -15.08
CA GLU A 217 0.34 -1.05 -15.54
C GLU A 217 0.48 0.47 -15.54
N ILE A 218 -0.28 1.18 -16.38
CA ILE A 218 -0.27 2.63 -16.52
C ILE A 218 -1.60 3.18 -16.01
N PRO A 219 -1.60 4.00 -14.96
CA PRO A 219 -0.47 4.55 -14.17
C PRO A 219 -0.13 3.72 -12.94
N CYS A 220 -0.74 2.56 -12.73
CA CYS A 220 -0.77 1.80 -11.47
C CYS A 220 0.63 1.54 -10.89
N ILE A 221 1.60 1.11 -11.71
CA ILE A 221 2.97 0.84 -11.26
C ILE A 221 3.59 2.08 -10.60
N LYS A 222 3.49 3.25 -11.25
CA LYS A 222 4.07 4.50 -10.72
C LYS A 222 3.31 5.04 -9.51
N ARG A 223 2.03 4.73 -9.38
CA ARG A 223 1.22 5.10 -8.20
C ARG A 223 1.64 4.34 -6.95
N ASN A 224 2.19 3.14 -7.05
CA ASN A 224 2.80 2.46 -5.91
C ASN A 224 3.96 3.26 -5.31
N VAL A 225 4.77 3.92 -6.15
CA VAL A 225 5.85 4.80 -5.68
C VAL A 225 5.28 5.98 -4.88
N ILE A 226 4.26 6.67 -5.42
CA ILE A 226 3.63 7.80 -4.72
C ILE A 226 3.03 7.35 -3.38
N GLY A 227 2.32 6.21 -3.36
CA GLY A 227 1.76 5.66 -2.13
C GLY A 227 2.83 5.37 -1.07
N ALA A 228 3.94 4.77 -1.46
CA ALA A 228 5.05 4.46 -0.55
C ALA A 228 5.76 5.73 -0.04
N MET A 229 6.03 6.71 -0.91
CA MET A 229 6.66 7.97 -0.53
C MET A 229 5.76 8.80 0.39
N ASN A 230 4.45 8.86 0.11
CA ASN A 230 3.47 9.50 0.97
C ASN A 230 3.40 8.83 2.35
N ALA A 231 3.43 7.49 2.41
CA ALA A 231 3.46 6.75 3.66
C ALA A 231 4.65 7.13 4.54
N VAL A 232 5.86 7.20 3.97
CA VAL A 232 7.08 7.58 4.70
C VAL A 232 6.96 8.99 5.26
N SER A 233 6.54 9.97 4.44
CA SER A 233 6.43 11.36 4.89
C SER A 233 5.37 11.52 5.98
N CYS A 234 4.24 10.81 5.90
CA CYS A 234 3.18 10.87 6.92
C CYS A 234 3.59 10.17 8.22
N ALA A 235 4.34 9.06 8.14
CA ALA A 235 4.90 8.41 9.31
C ALA A 235 5.90 9.33 10.04
N ASP A 236 6.81 9.98 9.31
CA ASP A 236 7.77 10.91 9.88
C ASP A 236 7.08 12.13 10.51
N MET A 237 6.06 12.68 9.86
CA MET A 237 5.27 13.79 10.43
C MET A 237 4.59 13.37 11.73
N ALA A 238 3.93 12.22 11.79
CA ALA A 238 3.25 11.73 12.99
C ALA A 238 4.25 11.45 14.14
N LEU A 239 5.40 10.85 13.84
CA LEU A 239 6.48 10.63 14.81
C LEU A 239 7.05 11.94 15.34
N ALA A 240 7.10 12.99 14.52
CA ALA A 240 7.50 14.34 14.92
C ALA A 240 6.41 15.09 15.71
N GLY A 241 5.21 14.52 15.86
CA GLY A 241 4.10 15.11 16.60
C GLY A 241 3.17 16.02 15.77
N VAL A 242 3.26 15.95 14.45
CA VAL A 242 2.29 16.62 13.55
C VAL A 242 0.95 15.91 13.65
N VAL A 243 -0.13 16.67 13.76
CA VAL A 243 -1.51 16.17 13.93
C VAL A 243 -2.34 16.54 12.70
N GLY A 244 -3.07 15.58 12.16
CA GLY A 244 -3.94 15.75 10.99
C GLY A 244 -5.29 16.41 11.31
N HIS A 245 -5.68 16.50 12.59
CA HIS A 245 -6.91 17.08 13.13
C HIS A 245 -8.22 16.36 12.77
N ILE A 246 -8.28 15.61 11.67
CA ILE A 246 -9.46 14.81 11.31
C ILE A 246 -9.20 13.37 11.75
N PRO A 247 -10.07 12.77 12.58
CA PRO A 247 -9.90 11.39 13.02
C PRO A 247 -9.88 10.40 11.86
N ALA A 248 -9.07 9.35 11.98
CA ALA A 248 -8.88 8.35 10.92
C ALA A 248 -10.20 7.72 10.44
N ASP A 249 -11.14 7.45 11.34
CA ASP A 249 -12.45 6.90 10.97
C ASP A 249 -13.26 7.87 10.10
N GLU A 250 -13.20 9.17 10.37
CA GLU A 250 -13.87 10.19 9.58
C GLU A 250 -13.22 10.40 8.21
N VAL A 251 -11.88 10.25 8.12
CA VAL A 251 -11.17 10.28 6.83
C VAL A 251 -11.57 9.08 5.96
N ILE A 252 -11.76 7.90 6.56
CA ILE A 252 -12.26 6.73 5.83
C ILE A 252 -13.68 6.99 5.30
N ASP A 253 -14.55 7.58 6.11
CA ASP A 253 -15.93 7.92 5.69
C ASP A 253 -15.91 8.95 4.55
N ALA A 254 -15.05 9.99 4.66
CA ALA A 254 -14.88 10.99 3.60
C ALA A 254 -14.38 10.34 2.29
N MET A 255 -13.41 9.42 2.37
CA MET A 255 -12.96 8.67 1.20
C MET A 255 -14.11 7.88 0.55
N ALA A 256 -14.99 7.27 1.34
CA ALA A 256 -16.16 6.55 0.83
C ALA A 256 -17.11 7.50 0.08
N GLU A 257 -17.39 8.69 0.66
CA GLU A 257 -18.24 9.71 0.03
C GLU A 257 -17.63 10.25 -1.27
N VAL A 258 -16.31 10.55 -1.28
CA VAL A 258 -15.58 10.98 -2.48
C VAL A 258 -15.64 9.90 -3.56
N GLY A 259 -15.42 8.63 -3.18
CA GLY A 259 -15.56 7.48 -4.08
C GLY A 259 -16.96 7.39 -4.68
N ALA A 260 -18.00 7.52 -3.87
CA ALA A 260 -19.40 7.50 -4.34
C ALA A 260 -19.72 8.65 -5.31
N ALA A 261 -19.14 9.83 -5.10
CA ALA A 261 -19.31 11.01 -5.95
C ALA A 261 -18.48 10.97 -7.23
N MET A 262 -17.51 10.07 -7.34
CA MET A 262 -16.63 9.95 -8.51
C MET A 262 -17.43 9.48 -9.74
N SER A 263 -17.17 10.06 -10.92
CA SER A 263 -17.76 9.60 -12.17
C SER A 263 -17.42 8.14 -12.47
N ASN A 264 -18.39 7.39 -13.00
CA ASN A 264 -18.17 6.01 -13.43
C ASN A 264 -17.00 5.84 -14.41
N ASP A 265 -16.78 6.83 -15.28
CA ASP A 265 -15.67 6.81 -16.25
C ASP A 265 -14.29 6.81 -15.59
N LEU A 266 -14.21 7.15 -14.29
CA LEU A 266 -12.98 7.25 -13.51
C LEU A 266 -12.82 6.11 -12.48
N ARG A 267 -13.66 5.06 -12.60
CA ARG A 267 -13.68 3.89 -11.71
C ARG A 267 -13.31 2.61 -12.45
N GLU A 268 -12.04 2.50 -12.87
CA GLU A 268 -11.46 1.30 -13.52
C GLU A 268 -12.11 0.89 -14.85
N THR A 269 -12.88 1.78 -15.47
CA THR A 269 -13.59 1.47 -16.73
C THR A 269 -12.69 1.54 -17.97
N GLY A 270 -11.50 2.13 -17.87
CA GLY A 270 -10.61 2.36 -19.02
C GLY A 270 -11.16 3.39 -20.02
N ILE A 271 -12.15 4.20 -19.61
CA ILE A 271 -12.83 5.19 -20.48
C ILE A 271 -12.30 6.61 -20.24
N GLY A 272 -12.32 7.04 -18.97
CA GLY A 272 -11.97 8.42 -18.58
C GLY A 272 -10.50 8.56 -18.16
N GLY A 273 -10.14 9.75 -17.69
CA GLY A 273 -8.80 10.05 -17.20
C GLY A 273 -7.71 9.79 -18.23
N LEU A 274 -6.61 9.17 -17.79
CA LEU A 274 -5.47 8.83 -18.68
C LEU A 274 -5.87 7.86 -19.79
N ALA A 275 -6.75 6.90 -19.52
CA ALA A 275 -7.24 5.95 -20.51
C ALA A 275 -8.01 6.63 -21.65
N GLY A 276 -8.69 7.76 -21.36
CA GLY A 276 -9.44 8.56 -22.33
C GLY A 276 -8.59 9.47 -23.23
N THR A 277 -7.29 9.66 -22.91
CA THR A 277 -6.40 10.51 -23.72
C THR A 277 -6.14 9.90 -25.10
N PRO A 278 -5.75 10.71 -26.12
CA PRO A 278 -5.38 10.17 -27.44
C PRO A 278 -4.31 9.07 -27.35
N THR A 279 -3.28 9.26 -26.53
CA THR A 279 -2.22 8.26 -26.32
C THR A 279 -2.75 7.03 -25.60
N GLY A 280 -3.59 7.20 -24.56
CA GLY A 280 -4.20 6.07 -23.85
C GLY A 280 -5.05 5.18 -24.76
N LYS A 281 -5.82 5.80 -25.67
CA LYS A 281 -6.60 5.07 -26.67
C LYS A 281 -5.69 4.34 -27.67
N ALA A 282 -4.63 4.97 -28.15
CA ALA A 282 -3.67 4.34 -29.05
C ALA A 282 -2.98 3.12 -28.40
N ILE A 283 -2.59 3.22 -27.12
CA ILE A 283 -2.04 2.09 -26.36
C ILE A 283 -3.07 0.96 -26.25
N ARG A 284 -4.32 1.27 -25.92
CA ARG A 284 -5.39 0.27 -25.87
C ARG A 284 -5.54 -0.48 -27.19
N ASP A 285 -5.53 0.24 -28.32
CA ASP A 285 -5.67 -0.36 -29.64
C ASP A 285 -4.49 -1.29 -29.95
N ILE A 286 -3.25 -0.92 -29.56
CA ILE A 286 -2.07 -1.79 -29.66
C ILE A 286 -2.25 -3.08 -28.84
N VAL A 287 -2.66 -2.96 -27.58
CA VAL A 287 -2.86 -4.11 -26.69
C VAL A 287 -3.92 -5.06 -27.22
N GLN A 288 -5.04 -4.52 -27.77
CA GLN A 288 -6.11 -5.33 -28.37
C GLN A 288 -5.69 -6.07 -29.66
N MET A 289 -4.68 -5.57 -30.38
CA MET A 289 -4.13 -6.28 -31.55
C MET A 289 -3.16 -7.40 -31.20
N GLN A 290 -2.67 -7.45 -29.96
CA GLN A 290 -1.71 -8.47 -29.51
C GLN A 290 -2.40 -9.68 -28.82
N GLY A 291 -3.66 -9.57 -28.42
CA GLY A 291 -4.47 -10.61 -27.80
C GLY A 291 -5.49 -11.17 -28.72
#